data_09817c5c67d1cad1dc127c8525139418
#
_entry.id   09817c5c67d1cad1dc127c8525139418
#
_cell.length_a   1.000
_cell.length_b   1.000
_cell.length_c   1.000
_cell.angle_alpha   90.00
_cell.angle_beta   90.00
_cell.angle_gamma   90.00
#
_symmetry.space_group_name_H-M   'P 1'
#
loop_
_entity.id
_entity.type
_entity.pdbx_description
1 polymer ?
#
loop_
_entity_poly.entity_id
_entity_poly.type
_entity_poly.pdbx_seq_one_letter_code
_entity_poly.pdbx_strand_id
1 'polypeptide(L)'
;MQLTYEPARPSDAPAIFAFAKELIETYETDPDLDLTMALNWTKRKIEKRIDEYTRVLWDGELAAYYRFVPDGDRMELDDLYVLPAFRDRGIGTAVLRRCLACGKPVFFYVFTQNTRAVALYEREGFRKTETVSPTRCLMAQ
;
A
#
# COMPACT_ATOMS: atom_id res chain seq x y z
N MET A 1 -22.15 -1.02 8.83
CA MET A 1 -20.72 -0.80 8.56
C MET A 1 -20.53 0.39 7.65
N GLN A 2 -19.73 1.36 8.07
CA GLN A 2 -19.47 2.56 7.28
C GLN A 2 -17.97 2.84 7.23
N LEU A 3 -17.44 2.94 6.01
CA LEU A 3 -16.08 3.40 5.77
C LEU A 3 -16.08 4.89 5.47
N THR A 4 -15.20 5.62 6.12
CA THR A 4 -14.93 7.02 5.83
C THR A 4 -13.45 7.21 5.56
N TYR A 5 -13.13 8.27 4.84
CA TYR A 5 -11.78 8.54 4.33
C TYR A 5 -11.40 9.96 4.68
N GLU A 6 -10.21 10.14 5.24
CA GLU A 6 -9.71 11.48 5.57
C GLU A 6 -8.20 11.58 5.36
N PRO A 7 -7.67 12.79 5.14
CA PRO A 7 -6.22 12.95 4.97
C PRO A 7 -5.47 12.48 6.21
N ALA A 8 -4.34 11.81 5.99
CA ALA A 8 -3.43 11.47 7.08
C ALA A 8 -2.79 12.73 7.65
N ARG A 9 -2.33 12.64 8.88
CA ARG A 9 -1.69 13.71 9.63
C ARG A 9 -0.22 13.37 9.86
N PRO A 10 0.64 14.35 10.13
CA PRO A 10 2.04 14.06 10.49
C PRO A 10 2.18 13.04 11.62
N SER A 11 1.24 13.04 12.57
CA SER A 11 1.23 12.08 13.68
C SER A 11 0.96 10.63 13.26
N ASP A 12 0.47 10.41 12.03
CA ASP A 12 0.24 9.06 11.48
C ASP A 12 1.53 8.43 10.93
N ALA A 13 2.55 9.22 10.65
CA ALA A 13 3.76 8.73 9.99
C ALA A 13 4.45 7.57 10.72
N PRO A 14 4.60 7.58 12.06
CA PRO A 14 5.19 6.44 12.75
C PRO A 14 4.43 5.14 12.57
N ALA A 15 3.09 5.18 12.59
CA ALA A 15 2.27 3.99 12.41
C ALA A 15 2.38 3.44 10.98
N ILE A 16 2.36 4.32 9.98
CA ILE A 16 2.54 3.92 8.58
C ILE A 16 3.93 3.30 8.39
N PHE A 17 4.96 3.91 8.95
CA PHE A 17 6.31 3.37 8.87
C PHE A 17 6.43 2.00 9.54
N ALA A 18 5.77 1.79 10.67
CA ALA A 18 5.79 0.49 11.35
C ALA A 18 5.25 -0.63 10.46
N PHE A 19 4.18 -0.38 9.70
CA PHE A 19 3.65 -1.34 8.73
C PHE A 19 4.61 -1.58 7.57
N ALA A 20 5.17 -0.51 7.01
CA ALA A 20 6.14 -0.61 5.92
C ALA A 20 7.37 -1.41 6.33
N LYS A 21 7.88 -1.14 7.54
CA LYS A 21 9.03 -1.85 8.10
C LYS A 21 8.75 -3.34 8.25
N GLU A 22 7.59 -3.69 8.78
CA GLU A 22 7.20 -5.09 8.93
C GLU A 22 7.20 -5.83 7.58
N LEU A 23 6.62 -5.21 6.54
CA LEU A 23 6.60 -5.80 5.21
C LEU A 23 8.00 -5.94 4.62
N ILE A 24 8.83 -4.91 4.75
CA ILE A 24 10.19 -4.93 4.25
C ILE A 24 11.00 -6.01 4.96
N GLU A 25 10.93 -6.08 6.28
CA GLU A 25 11.65 -7.08 7.06
C GLU A 25 11.18 -8.51 6.77
N THR A 26 9.90 -8.68 6.44
CA THR A 26 9.34 -9.99 6.12
C THR A 26 9.66 -10.45 4.70
N TYR A 27 9.55 -9.55 3.72
CA TYR A 27 9.56 -9.94 2.31
C TYR A 27 10.77 -9.46 1.52
N GLU A 28 11.53 -8.46 2.00
CA GLU A 28 12.72 -8.00 1.30
C GLU A 28 13.90 -8.88 1.69
N THR A 29 14.06 -9.97 0.96
CA THR A 29 15.07 -11.00 1.24
C THR A 29 16.27 -10.94 0.30
N ASP A 30 16.36 -9.89 -0.54
CA ASP A 30 17.49 -9.72 -1.46
C ASP A 30 18.77 -9.48 -0.66
N PRO A 31 19.77 -10.40 -0.74
CA PRO A 31 21.01 -10.26 0.03
C PRO A 31 21.87 -9.09 -0.40
N ASP A 32 21.64 -8.55 -1.60
CA ASP A 32 22.40 -7.43 -2.14
C ASP A 32 21.83 -6.08 -1.72
N LEU A 33 20.66 -6.06 -1.06
CA LEU A 33 20.02 -4.84 -0.59
C LEU A 33 20.55 -4.44 0.77
N ASP A 34 20.92 -3.16 0.91
CA ASP A 34 21.22 -2.57 2.22
C ASP A 34 19.89 -2.27 2.94
N LEU A 35 19.52 -3.14 3.86
CA LEU A 35 18.24 -3.05 4.58
C LEU A 35 18.13 -1.76 5.39
N THR A 36 19.21 -1.35 6.03
CA THR A 36 19.22 -0.10 6.83
C THR A 36 18.94 1.11 5.97
N MET A 37 19.59 1.19 4.80
CA MET A 37 19.34 2.28 3.85
C MET A 37 17.90 2.26 3.32
N ALA A 38 17.38 1.08 3.00
CA ALA A 38 16.02 0.94 2.51
C ALA A 38 15.00 1.41 3.57
N LEU A 39 15.18 1.04 4.81
CA LEU A 39 14.30 1.46 5.91
C LEU A 39 14.38 2.96 6.16
N ASN A 40 15.58 3.54 6.15
CA ASN A 40 15.76 4.97 6.33
C ASN A 40 15.12 5.77 5.19
N TRP A 41 15.27 5.29 3.95
CA TRP A 41 14.64 5.93 2.79
C TRP A 41 13.12 5.88 2.90
N THR A 42 12.57 4.73 3.28
CA THR A 42 11.13 4.54 3.44
C THR A 42 10.55 5.46 4.51
N LYS A 43 11.25 5.58 5.65
CA LYS A 43 10.83 6.47 6.73
C LYS A 43 10.76 7.93 6.26
N ARG A 44 11.81 8.39 5.58
CA ARG A 44 11.85 9.76 5.06
C ARG A 44 10.79 10.02 4.01
N LYS A 45 10.53 9.05 3.14
CA LYS A 45 9.48 9.14 2.13
C LYS A 45 8.12 9.35 2.79
N ILE A 46 7.79 8.54 3.78
CA ILE A 46 6.50 8.62 4.48
C ILE A 46 6.35 9.96 5.18
N GLU A 47 7.36 10.38 5.92
CA GLU A 47 7.34 11.66 6.63
C GLU A 47 7.20 12.86 5.68
N LYS A 48 7.94 12.84 4.57
CA LYS A 48 7.94 13.93 3.59
C LYS A 48 6.64 13.98 2.79
N ARG A 49 6.02 12.83 2.53
CA ARG A 49 4.84 12.72 1.66
C ARG A 49 3.58 12.37 2.42
N ILE A 50 3.53 12.68 3.71
CA ILE A 50 2.39 12.31 4.56
C ILE A 50 1.06 12.88 4.07
N ASP A 51 1.08 14.02 3.40
CA ASP A 51 -0.10 14.65 2.81
C ASP A 51 -0.67 13.87 1.61
N GLU A 52 0.08 12.91 1.08
CA GLU A 52 -0.39 12.03 0.00
C GLU A 52 -1.09 10.77 0.53
N TYR A 53 -1.11 10.56 1.84
CA TYR A 53 -1.73 9.40 2.47
C TYR A 53 -3.13 9.68 2.93
N THR A 54 -3.95 8.64 2.95
CA THR A 54 -5.34 8.68 3.42
C THR A 54 -5.51 7.71 4.58
N ARG A 55 -6.24 8.15 5.60
CA ARG A 55 -6.70 7.32 6.72
C ARG A 55 -8.06 6.76 6.35
N VAL A 56 -8.26 5.47 6.59
CA VAL A 56 -9.54 4.81 6.38
C VAL A 56 -10.11 4.46 7.75
N LEU A 57 -11.33 4.90 8.01
CA LEU A 57 -12.00 4.66 9.27
C LEU A 57 -13.19 3.73 9.08
N TRP A 58 -13.33 2.76 9.97
CA TRP A 58 -14.47 1.85 10.04
C TRP A 58 -15.30 2.25 11.25
N ASP A 59 -16.49 2.78 11.01
CA ASP A 59 -17.38 3.29 12.07
C ASP A 59 -16.64 4.21 13.06
N GLY A 60 -15.78 5.08 12.53
CA GLY A 60 -15.02 6.06 13.30
C GLY A 60 -13.68 5.55 13.86
N GLU A 61 -13.36 4.27 13.74
CA GLU A 61 -12.10 3.71 14.19
C GLU A 61 -11.10 3.57 13.04
N LEU A 62 -9.84 3.90 13.30
CA LEU A 62 -8.78 3.75 12.30
C LEU A 62 -8.64 2.29 11.91
N ALA A 63 -8.77 2.00 10.63
CA ALA A 63 -8.74 0.65 10.09
C ALA A 63 -7.65 0.41 9.06
N ALA A 64 -7.25 1.44 8.30
CA ALA A 64 -6.29 1.28 7.23
C ALA A 64 -5.65 2.60 6.82
N TYR A 65 -4.57 2.49 6.05
CA TYR A 65 -3.91 3.61 5.38
C TYR A 65 -3.64 3.24 3.93
N TYR A 66 -3.59 4.24 3.05
CA TYR A 66 -3.08 4.05 1.70
C TYR A 66 -2.59 5.37 1.11
N ARG A 67 -1.78 5.26 0.07
CA ARG A 67 -1.30 6.40 -0.71
C ARG A 67 -1.72 6.18 -2.16
N PHE A 68 -2.35 7.19 -2.78
CA PHE A 68 -2.85 7.08 -4.14
C PHE A 68 -2.55 8.37 -4.87
N VAL A 69 -1.61 8.33 -5.82
CA VAL A 69 -1.06 9.53 -6.45
C VAL A 69 -0.92 9.37 -7.96
N PRO A 70 -0.99 10.49 -8.71
CA PRO A 70 -0.77 10.45 -10.15
C PRO A 70 0.70 10.10 -10.48
N ASP A 71 0.86 9.34 -11.57
CA ASP A 71 2.15 9.06 -12.18
C ASP A 71 1.95 9.06 -13.70
N GLY A 72 2.14 10.23 -14.33
CA GLY A 72 1.84 10.40 -15.75
C GLY A 72 0.35 10.20 -16.04
N ASP A 73 0.04 9.32 -16.98
CA ASP A 73 -1.33 9.02 -17.39
C ASP A 73 -2.04 8.01 -16.50
N ARG A 74 -1.36 7.48 -15.51
CA ARG A 74 -1.89 6.45 -14.61
C ARG A 74 -1.77 6.89 -13.16
N MET A 75 -2.32 6.08 -12.26
CA MET A 75 -2.27 6.32 -10.82
C MET A 75 -1.52 5.20 -10.13
N GLU A 76 -0.66 5.57 -9.19
CA GLU A 76 0.01 4.60 -8.33
C GLU A 76 -0.73 4.46 -7.01
N LEU A 77 -1.11 3.22 -6.67
CA LEU A 77 -1.58 2.86 -5.33
C LEU A 77 -0.39 2.29 -4.57
N ASP A 78 -0.09 2.85 -3.43
CA ASP A 78 1.10 2.52 -2.66
C ASP A 78 0.72 2.40 -1.19
N ASP A 79 1.44 1.56 -0.46
CA ASP A 79 1.33 1.44 1.00
C ASP A 79 -0.12 1.24 1.49
N LEU A 80 -0.86 0.34 0.84
CA LEU A 80 -2.18 -0.07 1.34
C LEU A 80 -2.00 -1.06 2.49
N TYR A 81 -2.25 -0.57 3.71
CA TYR A 81 -2.10 -1.37 4.93
C TYR A 81 -3.40 -1.40 5.71
N VAL A 82 -3.94 -2.59 5.94
CA VAL A 82 -5.12 -2.80 6.79
C VAL A 82 -4.62 -3.28 8.15
N LEU A 83 -5.07 -2.60 9.22
CA LEU A 83 -4.69 -2.97 10.58
C LEU A 83 -5.15 -4.41 10.87
N PRO A 84 -4.35 -5.20 11.62
CA PRO A 84 -4.67 -6.61 11.87
C PRO A 84 -6.07 -6.85 12.41
N ALA A 85 -6.55 -5.97 13.30
CA ALA A 85 -7.88 -6.11 13.89
C ALA A 85 -9.02 -5.94 12.88
N PHE A 86 -8.74 -5.34 11.72
CA PHE A 86 -9.74 -5.05 10.69
C PHE A 86 -9.56 -5.88 9.42
N ARG A 87 -8.63 -6.84 9.41
CA ARG A 87 -8.42 -7.72 8.26
C ARG A 87 -9.60 -8.65 8.04
N ASP A 88 -9.73 -9.14 6.80
CA ASP A 88 -10.76 -10.08 6.37
C ASP A 88 -12.19 -9.53 6.47
N ARG A 89 -12.32 -8.21 6.40
CA ARG A 89 -13.63 -7.52 6.41
C ARG A 89 -13.92 -6.79 5.10
N GLY A 90 -13.11 -7.01 4.07
CA GLY A 90 -13.32 -6.40 2.76
C GLY A 90 -12.83 -4.96 2.63
N ILE A 91 -12.08 -4.44 3.60
CA ILE A 91 -11.60 -3.05 3.57
C ILE A 91 -10.61 -2.84 2.42
N GLY A 92 -9.65 -3.74 2.24
CA GLY A 92 -8.70 -3.65 1.13
C GLY A 92 -9.39 -3.62 -0.22
N THR A 93 -10.39 -4.47 -0.40
CA THR A 93 -11.20 -4.50 -1.62
C THR A 93 -11.96 -3.19 -1.81
N ALA A 94 -12.55 -2.64 -0.75
CA ALA A 94 -13.30 -1.38 -0.82
C ALA A 94 -12.38 -0.21 -1.20
N VAL A 95 -11.18 -0.14 -0.62
CA VAL A 95 -10.19 0.89 -0.95
C VAL A 95 -9.77 0.77 -2.42
N LEU A 96 -9.46 -0.46 -2.86
CA LEU A 96 -9.04 -0.71 -4.23
C LEU A 96 -10.12 -0.29 -5.23
N ARG A 97 -11.37 -0.64 -4.97
CA ARG A 97 -12.49 -0.25 -5.84
C ARG A 97 -12.72 1.26 -5.84
N ARG A 98 -12.52 1.92 -4.71
CA ARG A 98 -12.58 3.37 -4.63
C ARG A 98 -11.50 4.01 -5.51
N CYS A 99 -10.28 3.47 -5.48
CA CYS A 99 -9.19 3.94 -6.35
C CYS A 99 -9.51 3.72 -7.83
N LEU A 100 -10.03 2.55 -8.17
CA LEU A 100 -10.40 2.23 -9.56
C LEU A 100 -11.52 3.12 -10.10
N ALA A 101 -12.36 3.66 -9.23
CA ALA A 101 -13.45 4.55 -9.64
C ALA A 101 -12.96 5.88 -10.24
N CYS A 102 -11.67 6.21 -10.12
CA CYS A 102 -11.10 7.42 -10.74
C CYS A 102 -11.12 7.38 -12.28
N GLY A 103 -11.28 6.19 -12.87
CA GLY A 103 -11.35 6.02 -14.32
C GLY A 103 -10.00 6.01 -15.04
N LYS A 104 -8.88 6.13 -14.31
CA LYS A 104 -7.53 6.05 -14.87
C LYS A 104 -6.92 4.69 -14.60
N PRO A 105 -5.95 4.24 -15.42
CA PRO A 105 -5.23 3.01 -15.14
C PRO A 105 -4.53 3.10 -13.79
N VAL A 106 -4.60 2.02 -13.00
CA VAL A 106 -3.99 1.94 -11.67
C VAL A 106 -2.92 0.85 -11.69
N PHE A 107 -1.79 1.13 -11.09
CA PHE A 107 -0.71 0.15 -10.91
C PHE A 107 -0.15 0.25 -9.51
N PHE A 108 0.57 -0.79 -9.11
CA PHE A 108 1.29 -0.79 -7.82
C PHE A 108 2.43 -1.79 -7.86
N TYR A 109 3.38 -1.58 -6.95
CA TYR A 109 4.45 -2.53 -6.69
C TYR A 109 4.08 -3.39 -5.49
N VAL A 110 4.40 -4.68 -5.56
CA VAL A 110 4.08 -5.62 -4.49
C VAL A 110 5.24 -6.58 -4.29
N PHE A 111 5.46 -6.98 -3.04
CA PHE A 111 6.39 -8.06 -2.76
C PHE A 111 5.79 -9.36 -3.28
N THR A 112 6.52 -10.05 -4.16
CA THR A 112 6.04 -11.25 -4.84
C THR A 112 5.67 -12.36 -3.85
N GLN A 113 6.39 -12.43 -2.73
CA GLN A 113 6.14 -13.42 -1.68
C GLN A 113 4.96 -13.08 -0.77
N ASN A 114 4.43 -11.87 -0.87
CA ASN A 114 3.22 -11.48 -0.13
C ASN A 114 1.99 -12.03 -0.85
N THR A 115 1.79 -13.35 -0.73
CA THR A 115 0.76 -14.07 -1.48
C THR A 115 -0.65 -13.59 -1.17
N ARG A 116 -0.89 -13.11 0.05
CA ARG A 116 -2.19 -12.57 0.46
C ARG A 116 -2.54 -11.31 -0.32
N ALA A 117 -1.59 -10.38 -0.42
CA ALA A 117 -1.78 -9.16 -1.19
C ALA A 117 -1.92 -9.45 -2.68
N VAL A 118 -1.06 -10.30 -3.23
CA VAL A 118 -1.13 -10.71 -4.63
C VAL A 118 -2.50 -11.33 -4.95
N ALA A 119 -3.00 -12.21 -4.08
CA ALA A 119 -4.30 -12.84 -4.28
C ALA A 119 -5.46 -11.82 -4.29
N LEU A 120 -5.42 -10.83 -3.40
CA LEU A 120 -6.41 -9.75 -3.39
C LEU A 120 -6.42 -9.01 -4.73
N TYR A 121 -5.24 -8.63 -5.21
CA TYR A 121 -5.12 -7.87 -6.43
C TYR A 121 -5.53 -8.69 -7.66
N GLU A 122 -5.16 -9.96 -7.70
CA GLU A 122 -5.58 -10.85 -8.80
C GLU A 122 -7.10 -11.03 -8.84
N ARG A 123 -7.75 -11.13 -7.68
CA ARG A 123 -9.22 -11.22 -7.62
C ARG A 123 -9.89 -9.97 -8.20
N GLU A 124 -9.25 -8.82 -8.10
CA GLU A 124 -9.79 -7.56 -8.61
C GLU A 124 -9.32 -7.23 -10.04
N GLY A 125 -8.75 -8.21 -10.74
CA GLY A 125 -8.44 -8.10 -12.15
C GLY A 125 -7.02 -7.59 -12.47
N PHE A 126 -6.16 -7.48 -11.48
CA PHE A 126 -4.76 -7.10 -11.70
C PHE A 126 -3.92 -8.30 -12.06
N ARG A 127 -2.85 -8.06 -12.82
CA ARG A 127 -1.89 -9.09 -13.24
C ARG A 127 -0.48 -8.60 -13.05
N LYS A 128 0.44 -9.52 -12.79
CA LYS A 128 1.86 -9.21 -12.80
C LYS A 128 2.27 -8.88 -14.23
N THR A 129 2.79 -7.68 -14.45
CA THR A 129 3.20 -7.22 -15.77
C THR A 129 4.70 -7.09 -15.92
N GLU A 130 5.43 -6.95 -14.81
CA GLU A 130 6.86 -6.72 -14.84
C GLU A 130 7.51 -7.17 -13.54
N THR A 131 8.66 -7.84 -13.63
CA THR A 131 9.52 -8.12 -12.49
C THR A 131 10.45 -6.91 -12.30
N VAL A 132 10.35 -6.26 -11.14
CA VAL A 132 11.08 -5.02 -10.86
C VAL A 132 12.39 -5.30 -10.14
N SER A 133 12.40 -6.30 -9.28
CA SER A 133 13.57 -6.74 -8.52
C SER A 133 13.39 -8.23 -8.18
N PRO A 134 14.40 -8.87 -7.56
CA PRO A 134 14.24 -10.27 -7.14
C PRO A 134 13.06 -10.52 -6.20
N THR A 135 12.59 -9.48 -5.51
CA THR A 135 11.53 -9.61 -4.48
C THR A 135 10.24 -8.88 -4.82
N ARG A 136 10.24 -8.04 -5.86
CA ARG A 136 9.08 -7.20 -6.21
C ARG A 136 8.65 -7.36 -7.65
N CYS A 137 7.35 -7.22 -7.88
CA CYS A 137 6.79 -7.12 -9.21
C CYS A 137 5.83 -5.93 -9.29
N LEU A 138 5.58 -5.48 -10.52
CA LEU A 138 4.55 -4.48 -10.81
C LEU A 138 3.28 -5.23 -11.21
N MET A 139 2.14 -4.80 -10.64
CA MET A 139 0.83 -5.31 -11.02
C MET A 139 -0.01 -4.19 -11.61
N ALA A 140 -0.75 -4.50 -12.67
CA ALA A 140 -1.63 -3.57 -13.36
C ALA A 140 -2.81 -4.34 -13.96
N GLN A 141 -3.82 -3.63 -14.37
CA GLN A 141 -4.96 -4.23 -15.07
C GLN A 141 -4.66 -4.45 -16.53
#